data_e4472dadf7af30ab4a895fa52021bba1
#
_entry.id   e4472dadf7af30ab4a895fa52021bba1
#
_cell.length_a   1.000
_cell.length_b   1.000
_cell.length_c   1.000
_cell.angle_alpha   90.00
_cell.angle_beta   90.00
_cell.angle_gamma   90.00
#
_symmetry.space_group_name_H-M   'P 1'
#
loop_
_entity.id
_entity.type
_entity.pdbx_description
1 polymer ?
#
loop_
_entity_poly.entity_id
_entity_poly.type
_entity_poly.pdbx_seq_one_letter_code
_entity_poly.pdbx_strand_id
1 'polypeptide(L)'
;LKDGDTVVNPPLWGKASYNWGAGMAQVDKAAAFIRANMPVGNAGTLTVQQAWDVAWYIDGQVRPQDPRFAGDLAATRAEHHNRPWSRYATRVAGHMLGDPAATP
;
A
#
# COMPACT_ATOMS: atom_id res chain seq x y z
N LEU A 1 17.93 1.75 -8.98
CA LEU A 1 18.12 1.82 -9.64
C LEU A 1 18.74 1.87 -10.66
N LYS A 2 19.34 2.25 -11.57
CA LYS A 2 19.78 2.50 -12.59
C LYS A 2 20.13 2.25 -13.52
N ASP A 3 20.05 2.23 -14.56
CA ASP A 3 20.35 2.14 -15.49
C ASP A 3 20.89 2.26 -15.86
N GLY A 4 21.13 2.19 -16.16
CA GLY A 4 21.39 2.31 -16.44
C GLY A 4 21.14 2.52 -16.34
N ASP A 5 21.66 2.25 -15.91
CA ASP A 5 21.35 2.66 -15.62
C ASP A 5 20.42 3.17 -15.15
N THR A 6 20.18 2.52 -15.12
CA THR A 6 18.80 2.99 -15.02
C THR A 6 18.16 2.56 -13.71
N VAL A 7 17.73 3.52 -12.87
CA VAL A 7 16.95 3.20 -11.68
C VAL A 7 15.52 2.95 -12.13
N VAL A 8 15.03 1.75 -11.89
CA VAL A 8 13.64 1.41 -12.14
C VAL A 8 12.94 1.29 -10.77
N ASN A 9 12.03 2.19 -10.50
CA ASN A 9 11.24 2.14 -9.28
C ASN A 9 10.04 1.23 -9.49
N PRO A 10 9.77 0.27 -8.58
CA PRO A 10 8.57 -0.56 -8.68
C PRO A 10 7.31 0.30 -8.57
N PRO A 11 6.23 -0.05 -9.26
CA PRO A 11 4.96 0.65 -9.09
C PRO A 11 4.47 0.54 -7.65
N LEU A 12 3.92 1.64 -7.13
CA LEU A 12 3.40 1.69 -5.76
C LEU A 12 1.90 1.37 -5.69
N TRP A 13 1.22 1.35 -6.82
CA TRP A 13 -0.17 0.93 -6.93
C TRP A 13 -0.44 0.43 -8.35
N GLY A 14 -1.67 -0.06 -8.59
CA GLY A 14 -2.03 -0.64 -9.87
C GLY A 14 -1.66 -2.11 -9.97
N LYS A 15 -1.87 -2.70 -11.13
CA LYS A 15 -1.78 -4.17 -11.30
C LYS A 15 -0.37 -4.73 -11.15
N ALA A 16 0.65 -3.90 -11.28
CA ALA A 16 2.04 -4.34 -11.19
C ALA A 16 2.67 -4.03 -9.84
N SER A 17 1.90 -3.54 -8.88
CA SER A 17 2.41 -3.22 -7.55
C SER A 17 2.32 -4.43 -6.61
N TYR A 18 2.80 -4.25 -5.36
CA TYR A 18 2.58 -5.23 -4.32
C TYR A 18 1.07 -5.40 -4.07
N ASN A 19 0.66 -6.58 -3.66
CA ASN A 19 -0.74 -6.90 -3.43
C ASN A 19 -1.18 -6.52 -2.00
N TRP A 20 -2.48 -6.64 -1.73
CA TRP A 20 -3.05 -6.28 -0.43
C TRP A 20 -2.56 -7.18 0.71
N GLY A 21 -1.95 -8.32 0.43
CA GLY A 21 -1.37 -9.18 1.45
C GLY A 21 0.04 -8.79 1.86
N ALA A 22 0.68 -7.86 1.14
CA ALA A 22 2.04 -7.43 1.45
C ALA A 22 2.07 -6.50 2.67
N GLY A 23 3.19 -6.50 3.38
CA GLY A 23 3.36 -5.61 4.53
C GLY A 23 3.25 -4.14 4.17
N MET A 24 3.73 -3.75 2.99
CA MET A 24 3.64 -2.37 2.50
C MET A 24 2.20 -1.89 2.29
N ALA A 25 1.24 -2.79 2.20
CA ALA A 25 -0.18 -2.42 2.11
C ALA A 25 -0.77 -2.00 3.46
N GLN A 26 -0.02 -2.18 4.55
CA GLN A 26 -0.40 -1.67 5.87
C GLN A 26 0.25 -0.31 6.08
N VAL A 27 -0.56 0.68 6.40
CA VAL A 27 -0.09 2.08 6.46
C VAL A 27 1.04 2.26 7.47
N ASP A 28 0.96 1.61 8.63
CA ASP A 28 2.01 1.72 9.66
C ASP A 28 3.36 1.20 9.16
N LYS A 29 3.35 0.06 8.47
CA LYS A 29 4.58 -0.54 7.92
C LYS A 29 5.13 0.28 6.76
N ALA A 30 4.25 0.77 5.89
CA ALA A 30 4.64 1.65 4.80
C ALA A 30 5.26 2.95 5.33
N ALA A 31 4.66 3.54 6.35
CA ALA A 31 5.17 4.76 6.96
C ALA A 31 6.56 4.56 7.55
N ALA A 32 6.78 3.44 8.25
CA ALA A 32 8.09 3.11 8.83
C ALA A 32 9.14 2.95 7.74
N PHE A 33 8.81 2.23 6.66
CA PHE A 33 9.71 2.04 5.53
C PHE A 33 10.04 3.37 4.86
N ILE A 34 9.03 4.19 4.60
CA ILE A 34 9.20 5.49 3.93
C ILE A 34 10.10 6.39 4.76
N ARG A 35 9.87 6.43 6.06
CA ARG A 35 10.66 7.28 6.95
C ARG A 35 12.12 6.83 7.01
N ALA A 36 12.37 5.53 7.00
CA ALA A 36 13.72 4.98 7.10
C ALA A 36 14.51 5.09 5.79
N ASN A 37 13.85 5.03 4.64
CA ASN A 37 14.51 4.84 3.34
C ASN A 37 14.28 5.94 2.32
N MET A 38 13.29 6.79 2.53
CA MET A 38 12.89 7.79 1.53
C MET A 38 13.11 9.20 2.06
N PRO A 39 13.32 10.19 1.21
CA PRO A 39 13.54 10.08 -0.25
C PRO A 39 14.87 9.41 -0.56
N VAL A 40 14.96 8.81 -1.73
CA VAL A 40 16.20 8.17 -2.20
C VAL A 40 17.32 9.23 -2.25
N GLY A 41 18.47 8.89 -1.69
CA GLY A 41 19.61 9.78 -1.58
C GLY A 41 19.52 10.77 -0.42
N ASN A 42 18.42 10.81 0.29
CA ASN A 42 18.20 11.73 1.39
C ASN A 42 17.33 11.09 2.48
N ALA A 43 17.58 9.82 2.74
CA ALA A 43 16.78 9.00 3.66
C ALA A 43 16.74 9.60 5.06
N GLY A 44 15.61 9.43 5.74
CA GLY A 44 15.45 9.87 7.12
C GLY A 44 15.12 11.34 7.29
N THR A 45 14.90 12.09 6.22
CA THR A 45 14.61 13.53 6.31
C THR A 45 13.14 13.85 6.50
N LEU A 46 12.25 12.88 6.25
CA LEU A 46 10.81 13.08 6.44
C LEU A 46 10.45 13.02 7.92
N THR A 47 9.52 13.87 8.34
CA THR A 47 8.95 13.75 9.67
C THR A 47 8.05 12.52 9.74
N VAL A 48 7.71 12.10 10.97
CA VAL A 48 6.76 10.99 11.17
C VAL A 48 5.43 11.31 10.48
N GLN A 49 4.93 12.53 10.63
CA GLN A 49 3.65 12.92 10.02
C GLN A 49 3.73 12.88 8.49
N GLN A 50 4.82 13.37 7.91
CA GLN A 50 4.99 13.34 6.46
C GLN A 50 5.01 11.90 5.94
N ALA A 51 5.71 11.00 6.63
CA ALA A 51 5.77 9.60 6.22
C ALA A 51 4.39 8.93 6.31
N TRP A 52 3.62 9.23 7.35
CA TRP A 52 2.26 8.70 7.49
C TRP A 52 1.33 9.25 6.41
N ASP A 53 1.45 10.53 6.09
CA ASP A 53 0.62 11.14 5.03
C ASP A 53 0.88 10.48 3.69
N VAL A 54 2.14 10.26 3.34
CA VAL A 54 2.51 9.59 2.09
C VAL A 54 2.02 8.14 2.09
N ALA A 55 2.23 7.41 3.19
CA ALA A 55 1.80 6.02 3.30
C ALA A 55 0.28 5.90 3.19
N TRP A 56 -0.46 6.79 3.83
CA TRP A 56 -1.91 6.82 3.76
C TRP A 56 -2.40 7.01 2.32
N TYR A 57 -1.77 7.93 1.59
CA TYR A 57 -2.10 8.18 0.20
C TYR A 57 -1.81 6.95 -0.68
N ILE A 58 -0.61 6.38 -0.55
CA ILE A 58 -0.18 5.25 -1.38
C ILE A 58 -1.07 4.03 -1.12
N ASP A 59 -1.33 3.72 0.14
CA ASP A 59 -2.12 2.55 0.51
C ASP A 59 -3.62 2.75 0.31
N GLY A 60 -4.03 3.94 -0.10
CA GLY A 60 -5.40 4.23 -0.51
C GLY A 60 -5.67 4.03 -2.00
N GLN A 61 -4.73 3.47 -2.75
CA GLN A 61 -4.86 3.24 -4.18
C GLN A 61 -5.19 1.78 -4.49
N VAL A 62 -5.77 1.54 -5.66
CA VAL A 62 -6.07 0.16 -6.09
C VAL A 62 -4.78 -0.60 -6.36
N ARG A 63 -4.80 -1.89 -6.08
CA ARG A 63 -3.67 -2.80 -6.29
C ARG A 63 -4.16 -4.24 -6.38
N PRO A 64 -3.28 -5.21 -6.71
CA PRO A 64 -3.69 -6.61 -6.80
C PRO A 64 -4.29 -7.12 -5.50
N GLN A 65 -5.21 -8.07 -5.63
CA GLN A 65 -5.93 -8.66 -4.51
C GLN A 65 -4.99 -9.38 -3.54
N ASP A 66 -5.39 -9.41 -2.28
CA ASP A 66 -4.75 -10.26 -1.28
C ASP A 66 -4.88 -11.72 -1.70
N PRO A 67 -3.78 -12.47 -1.80
CA PRO A 67 -3.85 -13.90 -2.15
C PRO A 67 -4.71 -14.73 -1.22
N ARG A 68 -4.98 -14.24 0.00
CA ARG A 68 -5.82 -14.94 0.99
C ARG A 68 -7.31 -14.65 0.81
N PHE A 69 -7.66 -13.80 -0.14
CA PHE A 69 -9.06 -13.47 -0.41
C PHE A 69 -9.79 -14.72 -0.92
N ALA A 70 -10.89 -15.08 -0.27
CA ALA A 70 -11.66 -16.29 -0.57
C ALA A 70 -13.09 -15.97 -1.02
N GLY A 71 -13.33 -14.80 -1.58
CA GLY A 71 -14.62 -14.40 -2.11
C GLY A 71 -15.45 -13.51 -1.20
N ASP A 72 -15.01 -13.31 0.04
CA ASP A 72 -15.71 -12.44 1.01
C ASP A 72 -14.76 -11.37 1.50
N LEU A 73 -14.99 -10.13 1.07
CA LEU A 73 -14.14 -9.01 1.41
C LEU A 73 -14.16 -8.71 2.91
N ALA A 74 -15.33 -8.72 3.52
CA ALA A 74 -15.47 -8.43 4.94
C ALA A 74 -14.77 -9.50 5.80
N ALA A 75 -14.89 -10.77 5.43
CA ALA A 75 -14.21 -11.84 6.13
C ALA A 75 -12.69 -11.74 5.99
N THR A 76 -12.20 -11.42 4.80
CA THR A 76 -10.78 -11.25 4.56
C THR A 76 -10.23 -10.11 5.40
N ARG A 77 -10.96 -8.99 5.47
CA ARG A 77 -10.56 -7.89 6.33
C ARG A 77 -10.52 -8.29 7.81
N ALA A 78 -11.56 -8.95 8.27
CA ALA A 78 -11.65 -9.33 9.68
C ALA A 78 -10.53 -10.30 10.08
N GLU A 79 -10.11 -11.16 9.17
CA GLU A 79 -9.11 -12.18 9.44
C GLU A 79 -7.67 -11.68 9.26
N HIS A 80 -7.42 -10.85 8.26
CA HIS A 80 -6.06 -10.48 7.86
C HIS A 80 -5.77 -8.99 7.91
N HIS A 81 -6.78 -8.13 7.98
CA HIS A 81 -6.63 -6.68 7.88
C HIS A 81 -7.37 -5.91 8.98
N ASN A 82 -7.66 -6.55 10.10
CA ASN A 82 -8.46 -5.96 11.16
C ASN A 82 -7.63 -4.97 11.99
N ARG A 83 -7.28 -3.83 11.38
CA ARG A 83 -6.48 -2.79 12.02
C ARG A 83 -7.00 -1.42 11.57
N PRO A 84 -6.94 -0.41 12.45
CA PRO A 84 -7.46 0.93 12.10
C PRO A 84 -6.69 1.59 10.95
N TRP A 85 -5.43 1.23 10.77
CA TRP A 85 -4.59 1.79 9.71
C TRP A 85 -4.57 0.95 8.44
N SER A 86 -5.31 -0.13 8.36
CA SER A 86 -5.46 -0.89 7.12
C SER A 86 -6.52 -0.23 6.26
N ARG A 87 -6.20 0.04 5.00
CA ARG A 87 -7.16 0.63 4.07
C ARG A 87 -7.91 -0.40 3.25
N TYR A 88 -7.54 -1.68 3.40
CA TYR A 88 -8.23 -2.79 2.74
C TYR A 88 -9.70 -2.82 3.18
N ALA A 89 -10.58 -3.06 2.22
CA ALA A 89 -12.04 -3.10 2.45
C ALA A 89 -12.58 -1.76 2.98
N THR A 90 -11.94 -0.65 2.65
CA THR A 90 -12.46 0.70 2.92
C THR A 90 -12.72 1.41 1.61
N ARG A 91 -13.66 2.37 1.62
CA ARG A 91 -14.03 3.12 0.42
C ARG A 91 -13.18 4.38 0.31
N VAL A 92 -12.54 4.55 -0.84
CA VAL A 92 -11.70 5.72 -1.11
C VAL A 92 -12.01 6.21 -2.52
N ALA A 93 -12.35 7.49 -2.67
CA ALA A 93 -12.62 8.11 -3.96
C ALA A 93 -13.63 7.32 -4.82
N GLY A 94 -14.65 6.76 -4.18
CA GLY A 94 -15.68 5.97 -4.85
C GLY A 94 -15.34 4.51 -5.09
N HIS A 95 -14.16 4.06 -4.67
CA HIS A 95 -13.73 2.67 -4.83
C HIS A 95 -13.69 1.97 -3.47
N MET A 96 -14.17 0.73 -3.42
CA MET A 96 -13.97 -0.13 -2.26
C MET A 96 -12.64 -0.86 -2.47
N LEU A 97 -11.65 -0.53 -1.67
CA LEU A 97 -10.31 -1.11 -1.82
C LEU A 97 -10.34 -2.61 -1.51
N GLY A 98 -9.75 -3.40 -2.39
CA GLY A 98 -9.77 -4.86 -2.28
C GLY A 98 -10.99 -5.52 -2.91
N ASP A 99 -12.00 -4.76 -3.32
CA ASP A 99 -13.15 -5.30 -4.03
C ASP A 99 -12.69 -5.81 -5.41
N PRO A 100 -13.04 -7.04 -5.80
CA PRO A 100 -12.70 -7.55 -7.14
C PRO A 100 -13.12 -6.62 -8.27
N ALA A 101 -14.22 -5.89 -8.13
CA ALA A 101 -14.68 -4.93 -9.15
C ALA A 101 -13.77 -3.71 -9.26
N ALA A 102 -12.98 -3.40 -8.25
CA ALA A 102 -12.04 -2.27 -8.23
C ALA A 102 -10.58 -2.73 -8.30
N THR A 103 -10.35 -4.03 -8.49
CA THR A 103 -8.99 -4.59 -8.58
C THR A 103 -8.53 -4.53 -10.03
N PRO A 104 -7.33 -3.98 -10.29
CA PRO A 104 -6.80 -3.85 -11.65
C PRO A 104 -6.40 -5.18 -12.27
#